data_50683c5d83f20ae8ee8288ccc69255f8
#
_entry.id   50683c5d83f20ae8ee8288ccc69255f8
#
_cell.length_a   1.000
_cell.length_b   1.000
_cell.length_c   1.000
_cell.angle_alpha   90.00
_cell.angle_beta   90.00
_cell.angle_gamma   90.00
#
_symmetry.space_group_name_H-M   'P 1'
#
loop_
_entity.id
_entity.type
_entity.pdbx_description
1 polymer ?
#
loop_
_entity_poly.entity_id
_entity_poly.type
_entity_poly.pdbx_seq_one_letter_code
_entity_poly.pdbx_strand_id
1 'polypeptide(L)'
;MNMQPNSEINNLPFDLPKNQSNVIKVIGVGGGGSNAINYMYSKGIKGVDFVVCNTDAQALENSPVENKIQLGINLTEGLGAGANPVIGEQAAEESFEDIKKMFETNTKMVFITAGMGGGTGTGAAPIISRLAKQMEILTVGIVTMPFHFEGKIRTDQAKIGVDKLRKEVDALIVINNNKLRNIYGNLGFKEGFAKADEVLATASKGIAEVITHHYTQNIDLKDAKTVLSNSGNAIMGSSKASGSKRAIEAISSALDSPLLNDNRITGAKNVLLLIVSGNDEITIDEIGLINEYIQERAGNSANIIMGVGEDSSLESAISVTVIATGFDPNQQEEIIHSDTKKIIHSLNTDNEFVQNLKDDEKKSLQFDFASNSIDFKESDIFSNEDLSLIHI
;
A
#
# COMPACT_ATOMS: atom_id res chain seq x y z
N MET A 1 -28.33 31.82 68.30
CA MET A 1 -28.60 31.72 66.86
C MET A 1 -27.34 31.24 66.21
N ASN A 2 -27.23 29.90 66.00
CA ASN A 2 -26.10 29.28 65.32
C ASN A 2 -26.49 29.03 63.89
N MET A 3 -25.92 29.75 62.95
CA MET A 3 -25.99 29.43 61.52
C MET A 3 -24.89 28.43 61.20
N GLN A 4 -25.25 27.22 60.78
CA GLN A 4 -24.36 26.27 60.16
C GLN A 4 -24.25 26.60 58.67
N PRO A 5 -23.10 26.55 58.05
CA PRO A 5 -23.01 26.64 56.58
C PRO A 5 -23.25 25.27 55.95
N ASN A 6 -24.33 25.16 55.17
CA ASN A 6 -24.55 24.05 54.24
C ASN A 6 -23.49 24.09 53.14
N SER A 7 -22.55 23.16 53.19
CA SER A 7 -21.70 22.82 52.06
C SER A 7 -22.16 21.50 51.45
N GLU A 8 -23.19 21.55 50.64
CA GLU A 8 -23.43 20.52 49.63
C GLU A 8 -22.54 20.80 48.41
N ILE A 9 -21.33 20.32 48.50
CA ILE A 9 -20.52 20.14 47.30
C ILE A 9 -21.11 18.94 46.58
N ASN A 10 -21.92 19.21 45.58
CA ASN A 10 -22.36 18.21 44.62
C ASN A 10 -21.12 17.55 44.00
N ASN A 11 -20.77 16.36 44.46
CA ASN A 11 -19.90 15.44 43.75
C ASN A 11 -20.62 15.05 42.46
N LEU A 12 -20.37 15.82 41.40
CA LEU A 12 -20.63 15.36 40.04
C LEU A 12 -19.75 14.10 39.86
N PRO A 13 -20.33 12.93 39.59
CA PRO A 13 -19.56 11.77 39.25
C PRO A 13 -18.80 12.12 37.95
N PHE A 14 -17.51 12.32 38.08
CA PHE A 14 -16.62 12.45 36.94
C PHE A 14 -16.43 11.03 36.41
N ASP A 15 -17.44 10.50 35.73
CA ASP A 15 -17.30 9.28 34.94
C ASP A 15 -16.38 9.63 33.75
N LEU A 16 -15.10 9.40 33.94
CA LEU A 16 -14.18 9.30 32.81
C LEU A 16 -14.73 8.22 31.91
N PRO A 17 -15.03 8.52 30.63
CA PRO A 17 -15.50 7.51 29.72
C PRO A 17 -14.45 6.42 29.63
N LYS A 18 -14.73 5.27 30.25
CA LYS A 18 -13.93 4.07 30.15
C LYS A 18 -13.92 3.64 28.69
N ASN A 19 -12.77 3.70 28.04
CA ASN A 19 -12.48 3.16 26.71
C ASN A 19 -13.48 3.61 25.62
N GLN A 20 -13.49 4.89 25.26
CA GLN A 20 -14.05 5.27 23.97
C GLN A 20 -13.12 4.72 22.88
N SER A 21 -13.67 3.84 22.01
CA SER A 21 -13.04 3.39 20.78
C SER A 21 -12.56 4.62 19.98
N ASN A 22 -11.37 4.55 19.44
CA ASN A 22 -10.85 5.61 18.59
C ASN A 22 -11.74 5.80 17.36
N VAL A 23 -11.79 7.02 16.86
CA VAL A 23 -12.59 7.37 15.67
C VAL A 23 -12.00 6.78 14.38
N ILE A 24 -10.74 6.35 14.43
CA ILE A 24 -9.99 5.77 13.31
C ILE A 24 -9.68 4.30 13.61
N LYS A 25 -10.02 3.43 12.67
CA LYS A 25 -9.64 2.01 12.73
C LYS A 25 -8.68 1.65 11.61
N VAL A 26 -7.76 0.74 11.91
CA VAL A 26 -6.86 0.15 10.91
C VAL A 26 -7.09 -1.35 10.89
N ILE A 27 -7.58 -1.85 9.77
CA ILE A 27 -8.02 -3.24 9.60
C ILE A 27 -7.05 -3.97 8.67
N GLY A 28 -6.44 -5.03 9.17
CA GLY A 28 -5.63 -5.95 8.37
C GLY A 28 -6.44 -7.13 7.88
N VAL A 29 -6.53 -7.32 6.58
CA VAL A 29 -7.33 -8.37 5.96
C VAL A 29 -6.43 -9.43 5.33
N GLY A 30 -6.60 -10.68 5.77
CA GLY A 30 -5.79 -11.82 5.36
C GLY A 30 -4.34 -11.78 5.88
N GLY A 31 -3.49 -12.69 5.44
CA GLY A 31 -2.13 -12.84 5.97
C GLY A 31 -1.27 -11.58 5.85
N GLY A 32 -1.16 -10.99 4.66
CA GLY A 32 -0.35 -9.78 4.45
C GLY A 32 -0.88 -8.57 5.24
N GLY A 33 -2.22 -8.37 5.27
CA GLY A 33 -2.82 -7.33 6.10
C GLY A 33 -2.58 -7.54 7.59
N SER A 34 -2.74 -8.78 8.07
CA SER A 34 -2.48 -9.13 9.47
C SER A 34 -1.04 -8.85 9.88
N ASN A 35 -0.06 -9.19 9.04
CA ASN A 35 1.35 -8.93 9.30
C ASN A 35 1.65 -7.44 9.41
N ALA A 36 1.11 -6.63 8.50
CA ALA A 36 1.27 -5.18 8.55
C ALA A 36 0.70 -4.59 9.85
N ILE A 37 -0.48 -5.03 10.26
CA ILE A 37 -1.10 -4.59 11.52
C ILE A 37 -0.27 -5.04 12.74
N ASN A 38 0.20 -6.27 12.76
CA ASN A 38 1.07 -6.76 13.83
C ASN A 38 2.35 -5.91 13.96
N TYR A 39 2.94 -5.53 12.83
CA TYR A 39 4.09 -4.62 12.80
C TYR A 39 3.73 -3.23 13.35
N MET A 40 2.62 -2.63 12.91
CA MET A 40 2.15 -1.33 13.40
C MET A 40 1.87 -1.36 14.91
N TYR A 41 1.23 -2.41 15.38
CA TYR A 41 0.93 -2.63 16.80
C TYR A 41 2.20 -2.72 17.64
N SER A 42 3.22 -3.44 17.15
CA SER A 42 4.53 -3.54 17.81
C SER A 42 5.28 -2.21 17.90
N LYS A 43 5.00 -1.27 17.00
CA LYS A 43 5.57 0.09 17.00
C LYS A 43 4.82 1.07 17.91
N GLY A 44 3.74 0.62 18.55
CA GLY A 44 3.02 1.41 19.56
C GLY A 44 2.34 2.67 19.00
N ILE A 45 1.83 2.60 17.76
CA ILE A 45 1.11 3.73 17.14
C ILE A 45 -0.16 4.00 17.95
N LYS A 46 -0.37 5.26 18.31
CA LYS A 46 -1.49 5.71 19.16
C LYS A 46 -2.58 6.38 18.33
N GLY A 47 -3.78 6.50 18.92
CA GLY A 47 -4.90 7.23 18.31
C GLY A 47 -5.70 6.43 17.28
N VAL A 48 -5.40 5.14 17.11
CA VAL A 48 -6.11 4.23 16.23
C VAL A 48 -6.46 2.92 16.95
N ASP A 49 -7.54 2.28 16.53
CA ASP A 49 -7.87 0.91 16.94
C ASP A 49 -7.42 -0.06 15.85
N PHE A 50 -6.65 -1.06 16.24
CA PHE A 50 -6.23 -2.13 15.34
C PHE A 50 -7.20 -3.28 15.35
N VAL A 51 -7.51 -3.81 14.16
CA VAL A 51 -8.37 -4.99 13.97
C VAL A 51 -7.72 -5.92 12.96
N VAL A 52 -7.74 -7.21 13.23
CA VAL A 52 -7.25 -8.23 12.28
C VAL A 52 -8.43 -9.11 11.85
N CYS A 53 -8.64 -9.21 10.53
CA CYS A 53 -9.67 -10.04 9.91
C CYS A 53 -9.00 -11.12 9.06
N ASN A 54 -9.26 -12.39 9.36
CA ASN A 54 -8.68 -13.50 8.59
C ASN A 54 -9.62 -14.71 8.57
N THR A 55 -9.51 -15.54 7.53
CA THR A 55 -10.16 -16.85 7.43
C THR A 55 -9.33 -17.96 8.11
N ASP A 56 -8.05 -17.68 8.41
CA ASP A 56 -7.12 -18.60 9.08
C ASP A 56 -7.12 -18.33 10.59
N ALA A 57 -7.64 -19.29 11.36
CA ALA A 57 -7.74 -19.19 12.82
C ALA A 57 -6.36 -19.15 13.49
N GLN A 58 -5.38 -19.91 13.00
CA GLN A 58 -4.03 -19.94 13.57
C GLN A 58 -3.32 -18.59 13.39
N ALA A 59 -3.50 -17.96 12.23
CA ALA A 59 -2.95 -16.62 11.98
C ALA A 59 -3.57 -15.58 12.93
N LEU A 60 -4.85 -15.70 13.27
CA LEU A 60 -5.52 -14.83 14.25
C LEU A 60 -5.01 -15.09 15.67
N GLU A 61 -4.84 -16.34 16.09
CA GLU A 61 -4.34 -16.68 17.42
C GLU A 61 -2.94 -16.12 17.65
N ASN A 62 -2.06 -16.22 16.66
CA ASN A 62 -0.68 -15.73 16.72
C ASN A 62 -0.55 -14.19 16.67
N SER A 63 -1.62 -13.47 16.35
CA SER A 63 -1.59 -12.00 16.32
C SER A 63 -1.60 -11.43 17.74
N PRO A 64 -0.76 -10.41 18.06
CA PRO A 64 -0.79 -9.72 19.35
C PRO A 64 -1.95 -8.71 19.47
N VAL A 65 -2.68 -8.46 18.39
CA VAL A 65 -3.80 -7.51 18.36
C VAL A 65 -5.01 -8.11 19.07
N GLU A 66 -5.65 -7.33 19.94
CA GLU A 66 -6.80 -7.80 20.74
C GLU A 66 -8.07 -7.98 19.91
N ASN A 67 -8.36 -7.03 19.00
CA ASN A 67 -9.56 -7.08 18.17
C ASN A 67 -9.34 -7.98 16.97
N LYS A 68 -10.00 -9.13 16.97
CA LYS A 68 -9.88 -10.16 15.93
C LYS A 68 -11.25 -10.54 15.41
N ILE A 69 -11.38 -10.67 14.09
CA ILE A 69 -12.58 -11.19 13.44
C ILE A 69 -12.17 -12.38 12.58
N GLN A 70 -12.69 -13.54 12.92
CA GLN A 70 -12.56 -14.72 12.05
C GLN A 70 -13.64 -14.65 10.98
N LEU A 71 -13.21 -14.64 9.72
CA LEU A 71 -14.10 -14.57 8.57
C LEU A 71 -14.50 -15.98 8.12
N GLY A 72 -15.80 -16.17 7.86
CA GLY A 72 -16.30 -17.40 7.26
C GLY A 72 -16.06 -18.64 8.12
N ILE A 73 -16.43 -18.61 9.38
CA ILE A 73 -16.19 -19.69 10.35
C ILE A 73 -16.75 -21.02 9.84
N ASN A 74 -17.98 -21.02 9.28
CA ASN A 74 -18.61 -22.24 8.78
C ASN A 74 -18.07 -22.61 7.38
N LEU A 75 -17.75 -21.63 6.56
CA LEU A 75 -17.27 -21.84 5.18
C LEU A 75 -15.84 -22.39 5.14
N THR A 76 -14.96 -21.87 5.99
CA THR A 76 -13.52 -22.18 5.94
C THR A 76 -13.03 -23.07 7.06
N GLU A 77 -13.85 -23.32 8.07
CA GLU A 77 -13.50 -24.09 9.27
C GLU A 77 -12.17 -23.63 9.94
N GLY A 78 -11.79 -22.35 9.71
CA GLY A 78 -10.53 -21.79 10.20
C GLY A 78 -9.27 -22.19 9.42
N LEU A 79 -9.41 -22.90 8.31
CA LEU A 79 -8.29 -23.40 7.49
C LEU A 79 -7.81 -22.40 6.43
N GLY A 80 -8.44 -21.22 6.36
CA GLY A 80 -8.12 -20.20 5.36
C GLY A 80 -8.91 -20.34 4.06
N ALA A 81 -8.72 -19.39 3.14
CA ALA A 81 -9.43 -19.32 1.86
C ALA A 81 -8.78 -20.13 0.73
N GLY A 82 -7.72 -20.90 0.98
CA GLY A 82 -7.05 -21.73 -0.01
C GLY A 82 -6.52 -20.98 -1.24
N ALA A 83 -6.08 -19.73 -1.09
CA ALA A 83 -5.66 -18.82 -2.17
C ALA A 83 -6.78 -18.52 -3.21
N ASN A 84 -8.05 -18.77 -2.87
CA ASN A 84 -9.20 -18.50 -3.73
C ASN A 84 -9.94 -17.22 -3.28
N PRO A 85 -9.92 -16.12 -4.10
CA PRO A 85 -10.60 -14.88 -3.74
C PRO A 85 -12.12 -15.01 -3.60
N VAL A 86 -12.76 -15.94 -4.30
CA VAL A 86 -14.21 -16.16 -4.19
C VAL A 86 -14.57 -16.69 -2.80
N ILE A 87 -13.77 -17.60 -2.25
CA ILE A 87 -13.96 -18.08 -0.88
C ILE A 87 -13.73 -16.94 0.13
N GLY A 88 -12.71 -16.10 -0.10
CA GLY A 88 -12.47 -14.92 0.74
C GLY A 88 -13.63 -13.91 0.72
N GLU A 89 -14.25 -13.69 -0.44
CA GLU A 89 -15.44 -12.86 -0.62
C GLU A 89 -16.63 -13.42 0.17
N GLN A 90 -16.97 -14.69 -0.04
CA GLN A 90 -18.06 -15.39 0.65
C GLN A 90 -17.85 -15.45 2.18
N ALA A 91 -16.60 -15.64 2.63
CA ALA A 91 -16.26 -15.65 4.05
C ALA A 91 -16.52 -14.28 4.71
N ALA A 92 -16.23 -13.19 4.00
CA ALA A 92 -16.56 -11.84 4.49
C ALA A 92 -18.08 -11.59 4.51
N GLU A 93 -18.81 -12.10 3.52
CA GLU A 93 -20.29 -12.01 3.49
C GLU A 93 -20.93 -12.81 4.63
N GLU A 94 -20.42 -14.00 4.94
CA GLU A 94 -20.88 -14.77 6.12
C GLU A 94 -20.70 -13.99 7.42
N SER A 95 -19.58 -13.28 7.56
CA SER A 95 -19.22 -12.54 8.77
C SER A 95 -19.72 -11.08 8.77
N PHE A 96 -20.66 -10.72 7.90
CA PHE A 96 -21.12 -9.34 7.69
C PHE A 96 -21.59 -8.66 8.99
N GLU A 97 -22.38 -9.34 9.82
CA GLU A 97 -22.90 -8.77 11.06
C GLU A 97 -21.81 -8.48 12.10
N ASP A 98 -20.76 -9.29 12.17
CA ASP A 98 -19.66 -9.06 13.10
C ASP A 98 -18.78 -7.88 12.65
N ILE A 99 -18.55 -7.76 11.34
CA ILE A 99 -17.85 -6.61 10.75
C ILE A 99 -18.65 -5.34 10.98
N LYS A 100 -19.98 -5.38 10.79
CA LYS A 100 -20.89 -4.25 11.03
C LYS A 100 -20.84 -3.77 12.47
N LYS A 101 -20.95 -4.67 13.45
CA LYS A 101 -20.84 -4.35 14.89
C LYS A 101 -19.52 -3.65 15.21
N MET A 102 -18.41 -4.10 14.61
CA MET A 102 -17.12 -3.46 14.78
C MET A 102 -17.12 -2.00 14.31
N PHE A 103 -17.81 -1.69 13.19
CA PHE A 103 -17.90 -0.34 12.66
C PHE A 103 -18.86 0.56 13.46
N GLU A 104 -19.86 0.03 14.10
CA GLU A 104 -20.84 0.78 14.91
C GLU A 104 -20.20 1.47 16.13
N THR A 105 -18.99 1.08 16.53
CA THR A 105 -18.27 1.65 17.67
C THR A 105 -17.54 2.96 17.31
N ASN A 106 -18.27 4.07 17.15
CA ASN A 106 -17.73 5.44 16.95
C ASN A 106 -16.75 5.60 15.77
N THR A 107 -16.79 4.71 14.77
CA THR A 107 -15.85 4.75 13.63
C THR A 107 -16.24 5.86 12.65
N LYS A 108 -15.31 6.72 12.30
CA LYS A 108 -15.47 7.78 11.28
C LYS A 108 -14.57 7.60 10.08
N MET A 109 -13.46 6.89 10.27
CA MET A 109 -12.50 6.60 9.22
C MET A 109 -11.94 5.19 9.41
N VAL A 110 -11.68 4.51 8.31
CA VAL A 110 -11.07 3.19 8.31
C VAL A 110 -9.97 3.09 7.24
N PHE A 111 -8.84 2.53 7.66
CA PHE A 111 -7.81 2.04 6.75
C PHE A 111 -7.96 0.55 6.58
N ILE A 112 -8.04 0.09 5.35
CA ILE A 112 -8.11 -1.34 5.01
C ILE A 112 -6.82 -1.74 4.34
N THR A 113 -6.04 -2.57 5.04
CA THR A 113 -4.74 -3.03 4.56
C THR A 113 -4.81 -4.49 4.14
N ALA A 114 -4.31 -4.81 2.95
CA ALA A 114 -4.31 -6.18 2.45
C ALA A 114 -3.14 -6.44 1.49
N GLY A 115 -2.63 -7.67 1.51
CA GLY A 115 -1.79 -8.20 0.42
C GLY A 115 -2.69 -8.80 -0.66
N MET A 116 -2.61 -8.25 -1.88
CA MET A 116 -3.37 -8.73 -3.02
C MET A 116 -2.73 -9.96 -3.67
N GLY A 117 -3.54 -10.80 -4.31
CA GLY A 117 -3.10 -12.03 -4.97
C GLY A 117 -3.32 -13.31 -4.16
N GLY A 118 -3.67 -13.20 -2.87
CA GLY A 118 -4.13 -14.31 -2.05
C GLY A 118 -5.65 -14.47 -2.08
N GLY A 119 -6.20 -15.39 -1.28
CA GLY A 119 -7.65 -15.61 -1.18
C GLY A 119 -8.34 -14.56 -0.32
N THR A 120 -8.01 -14.53 0.98
CA THR A 120 -8.70 -13.69 1.98
C THR A 120 -8.54 -12.20 1.70
N GLY A 121 -7.29 -11.70 1.54
CA GLY A 121 -7.05 -10.27 1.32
C GLY A 121 -7.72 -9.76 0.04
N THR A 122 -7.60 -10.52 -1.06
CA THR A 122 -8.14 -10.13 -2.37
C THR A 122 -9.67 -10.17 -2.41
N GLY A 123 -10.28 -11.17 -1.74
CA GLY A 123 -11.74 -11.36 -1.77
C GLY A 123 -12.46 -10.57 -0.70
N ALA A 124 -11.97 -10.60 0.54
CA ALA A 124 -12.68 -9.99 1.68
C ALA A 124 -12.51 -8.47 1.78
N ALA A 125 -11.34 -7.92 1.39
CA ALA A 125 -11.11 -6.48 1.53
C ALA A 125 -12.15 -5.62 0.78
N PRO A 126 -12.56 -5.93 -0.47
CA PRO A 126 -13.62 -5.17 -1.14
C PRO A 126 -14.97 -5.22 -0.41
N ILE A 127 -15.34 -6.37 0.19
CA ILE A 127 -16.60 -6.54 0.91
C ILE A 127 -16.60 -5.70 2.20
N ILE A 128 -15.52 -5.75 2.96
CA ILE A 128 -15.35 -4.96 4.19
C ILE A 128 -15.38 -3.47 3.85
N SER A 129 -14.72 -3.06 2.76
CA SER A 129 -14.70 -1.67 2.29
C SER A 129 -16.08 -1.18 1.88
N ARG A 130 -16.84 -2.00 1.12
CA ARG A 130 -18.21 -1.69 0.72
C ARG A 130 -19.10 -1.43 1.92
N LEU A 131 -19.01 -2.27 2.95
CA LEU A 131 -19.78 -2.09 4.18
C LEU A 131 -19.42 -0.79 4.91
N ALA A 132 -18.12 -0.48 5.05
CA ALA A 132 -17.67 0.76 5.66
C ALA A 132 -18.19 1.99 4.91
N LYS A 133 -18.13 1.97 3.58
CA LYS A 133 -18.63 3.05 2.71
C LYS A 133 -20.16 3.21 2.81
N GLN A 134 -20.92 2.11 2.89
CA GLN A 134 -22.38 2.12 3.13
C GLN A 134 -22.75 2.73 4.47
N MET A 135 -21.88 2.64 5.47
CA MET A 135 -22.04 3.27 6.78
C MET A 135 -21.49 4.72 6.82
N GLU A 136 -21.19 5.32 5.67
CA GLU A 136 -20.65 6.69 5.52
C GLU A 136 -19.30 6.92 6.24
N ILE A 137 -18.53 5.85 6.44
CA ILE A 137 -17.20 5.87 7.02
C ILE A 137 -16.19 6.17 5.90
N LEU A 138 -15.32 7.17 6.10
CA LEU A 138 -14.24 7.46 5.16
C LEU A 138 -13.31 6.24 5.05
N THR A 139 -13.27 5.64 3.86
CA THR A 139 -12.61 4.35 3.64
C THR A 139 -11.38 4.50 2.75
N VAL A 140 -10.20 4.18 3.28
CA VAL A 140 -8.93 4.24 2.55
C VAL A 140 -8.34 2.84 2.43
N GLY A 141 -8.14 2.39 1.20
CA GLY A 141 -7.44 1.13 0.92
C GLY A 141 -5.94 1.35 0.78
N ILE A 142 -5.14 0.50 1.43
CA ILE A 142 -3.67 0.48 1.27
C ILE A 142 -3.26 -0.96 1.03
N VAL A 143 -2.86 -1.27 -0.21
CA VAL A 143 -2.65 -2.66 -0.62
C VAL A 143 -1.32 -2.88 -1.32
N THR A 144 -0.80 -4.09 -1.23
CA THR A 144 0.43 -4.48 -1.92
C THR A 144 0.13 -5.40 -3.09
N MET A 145 0.82 -5.18 -4.21
CA MET A 145 0.88 -6.13 -5.33
C MET A 145 1.94 -7.20 -5.05
N PRO A 146 1.67 -8.47 -5.41
CA PRO A 146 2.61 -9.56 -5.17
C PRO A 146 3.92 -9.38 -5.93
N PHE A 147 4.96 -10.05 -5.45
CA PHE A 147 6.22 -10.17 -6.18
C PHE A 147 6.04 -10.99 -7.46
N HIS A 148 6.83 -10.72 -8.49
CA HIS A 148 6.80 -11.49 -9.74
C HIS A 148 7.06 -12.99 -9.56
N PHE A 149 7.92 -13.36 -8.60
CA PHE A 149 8.21 -14.76 -8.32
C PHE A 149 7.06 -15.55 -7.69
N GLU A 150 6.03 -14.87 -7.17
CA GLU A 150 4.82 -15.51 -6.66
C GLU A 150 3.92 -16.08 -7.78
N GLY A 151 4.21 -15.71 -9.01
CA GLY A 151 3.61 -16.27 -10.21
C GLY A 151 2.49 -15.43 -10.82
N LYS A 152 2.23 -15.73 -12.10
CA LYS A 152 1.28 -14.97 -12.93
C LYS A 152 -0.15 -15.02 -12.38
N ILE A 153 -0.60 -16.18 -11.91
CA ILE A 153 -1.96 -16.37 -11.38
C ILE A 153 -2.22 -15.41 -10.23
N ARG A 154 -1.28 -15.28 -9.27
CA ARG A 154 -1.42 -14.34 -8.15
C ARG A 154 -1.42 -12.89 -8.61
N THR A 155 -0.57 -12.55 -9.58
CA THR A 155 -0.54 -11.20 -10.15
C THR A 155 -1.87 -10.85 -10.84
N ASP A 156 -2.44 -11.75 -11.62
CA ASP A 156 -3.71 -11.53 -12.30
C ASP A 156 -4.88 -11.42 -11.31
N GLN A 157 -4.90 -12.27 -10.28
CA GLN A 157 -5.85 -12.19 -9.17
C GLN A 157 -5.73 -10.86 -8.41
N ALA A 158 -4.50 -10.40 -8.16
CA ALA A 158 -4.24 -9.14 -7.50
C ALA A 158 -4.80 -7.94 -8.30
N LYS A 159 -4.59 -7.91 -9.62
CA LYS A 159 -5.15 -6.87 -10.50
C LYS A 159 -6.67 -6.81 -10.41
N ILE A 160 -7.34 -7.95 -10.52
CA ILE A 160 -8.81 -8.04 -10.41
C ILE A 160 -9.26 -7.56 -9.02
N GLY A 161 -8.55 -7.95 -7.96
CA GLY A 161 -8.86 -7.55 -6.57
C GLY A 161 -8.70 -6.05 -6.35
N VAL A 162 -7.63 -5.46 -6.88
CA VAL A 162 -7.38 -4.00 -6.83
C VAL A 162 -8.49 -3.24 -7.56
N ASP A 163 -8.93 -3.70 -8.75
CA ASP A 163 -10.00 -3.07 -9.51
C ASP A 163 -11.36 -3.16 -8.79
N LYS A 164 -11.64 -4.29 -8.10
CA LYS A 164 -12.82 -4.43 -7.24
C LYS A 164 -12.74 -3.48 -6.05
N LEU A 165 -11.60 -3.47 -5.34
CA LEU A 165 -11.42 -2.65 -4.15
C LEU A 165 -11.51 -1.16 -4.45
N ARG A 166 -10.96 -0.70 -5.58
CA ARG A 166 -11.00 0.70 -6.00
C ARG A 166 -12.42 1.27 -6.08
N LYS A 167 -13.40 0.46 -6.44
CA LYS A 167 -14.81 0.87 -6.53
C LYS A 167 -15.47 1.03 -5.16
N GLU A 168 -14.92 0.34 -4.16
CA GLU A 168 -15.50 0.24 -2.83
C GLU A 168 -14.79 1.11 -1.77
N VAL A 169 -13.72 1.82 -2.14
CA VAL A 169 -13.01 2.75 -1.26
C VAL A 169 -13.13 4.20 -1.74
N ASP A 170 -12.83 5.15 -0.87
CA ASP A 170 -12.74 6.57 -1.21
C ASP A 170 -11.39 6.93 -1.84
N ALA A 171 -10.32 6.38 -1.27
CA ALA A 171 -8.96 6.50 -1.77
C ALA A 171 -8.27 5.14 -1.76
N LEU A 172 -7.45 4.86 -2.78
CA LEU A 172 -6.69 3.62 -2.88
C LEU A 172 -5.21 3.89 -3.14
N ILE A 173 -4.37 3.37 -2.27
CA ILE A 173 -2.91 3.38 -2.42
C ILE A 173 -2.46 1.96 -2.78
N VAL A 174 -1.79 1.82 -3.91
CA VAL A 174 -1.25 0.54 -4.39
C VAL A 174 0.27 0.56 -4.33
N ILE A 175 0.84 -0.35 -3.55
CA ILE A 175 2.28 -0.52 -3.36
C ILE A 175 2.75 -1.71 -4.19
N ASN A 176 3.77 -1.51 -5.01
CA ASN A 176 4.32 -2.58 -5.85
C ASN A 176 5.56 -3.19 -5.18
N ASN A 177 5.41 -4.41 -4.64
CA ASN A 177 6.51 -5.12 -3.97
C ASN A 177 7.75 -5.34 -4.86
N ASN A 178 7.57 -5.41 -6.18
CA ASN A 178 8.72 -5.60 -7.09
C ASN A 178 9.68 -4.41 -7.09
N LYS A 179 9.20 -3.22 -6.74
CA LYS A 179 10.03 -2.02 -6.64
C LYS A 179 10.92 -2.00 -5.40
N LEU A 180 10.62 -2.83 -4.38
CA LEU A 180 11.48 -2.98 -3.20
C LEU A 180 12.91 -3.40 -3.58
N ARG A 181 13.06 -4.20 -4.64
CA ARG A 181 14.36 -4.60 -5.13
C ARG A 181 15.20 -3.40 -5.63
N ASN A 182 14.56 -2.40 -6.20
CA ASN A 182 15.23 -1.20 -6.70
C ASN A 182 15.78 -0.34 -5.57
N ILE A 183 15.13 -0.38 -4.40
CA ILE A 183 15.50 0.43 -3.22
C ILE A 183 16.49 -0.29 -2.33
N TYR A 184 16.16 -1.54 -1.99
CA TYR A 184 16.87 -2.31 -0.99
C TYR A 184 17.84 -3.34 -1.59
N GLY A 185 17.91 -3.44 -2.94
CA GLY A 185 18.75 -4.42 -3.61
C GLY A 185 18.19 -5.84 -3.59
N ASN A 186 19.07 -6.84 -3.65
CA ASN A 186 18.71 -8.25 -3.68
C ASN A 186 18.56 -8.79 -2.25
N LEU A 187 17.36 -8.64 -1.69
CA LEU A 187 17.02 -9.12 -0.34
C LEU A 187 16.82 -10.64 -0.31
N GLY A 188 17.07 -11.24 0.85
CA GLY A 188 16.65 -12.61 1.13
C GLY A 188 15.11 -12.73 1.16
N PHE A 189 14.58 -13.95 0.94
CA PHE A 189 13.13 -14.21 0.86
C PHE A 189 12.36 -13.62 2.06
N LYS A 190 12.77 -13.99 3.29
CA LYS A 190 12.11 -13.50 4.52
C LYS A 190 12.23 -11.99 4.69
N GLU A 191 13.38 -11.45 4.36
CA GLU A 191 13.64 -10.00 4.46
C GLU A 191 12.83 -9.20 3.45
N GLY A 192 12.65 -9.72 2.22
CA GLY A 192 11.81 -9.10 1.20
C GLY A 192 10.36 -8.96 1.64
N PHE A 193 9.76 -10.01 2.23
CA PHE A 193 8.41 -9.93 2.78
C PHE A 193 8.32 -9.03 4.00
N ALA A 194 9.30 -9.10 4.91
CA ALA A 194 9.35 -8.19 6.07
C ALA A 194 9.42 -6.72 5.64
N LYS A 195 10.15 -6.40 4.56
CA LYS A 195 10.18 -5.05 3.98
C LYS A 195 8.86 -4.67 3.32
N ALA A 196 8.16 -5.58 2.66
CA ALA A 196 6.82 -5.31 2.13
C ALA A 196 5.82 -4.98 3.25
N ASP A 197 5.83 -5.75 4.34
CA ASP A 197 5.00 -5.51 5.52
C ASP A 197 5.36 -4.18 6.21
N GLU A 198 6.67 -3.85 6.32
CA GLU A 198 7.16 -2.58 6.86
C GLU A 198 6.67 -1.37 6.04
N VAL A 199 6.72 -1.47 4.71
CA VAL A 199 6.28 -0.39 3.82
C VAL A 199 4.78 -0.19 3.91
N LEU A 200 4.00 -1.27 3.89
CA LEU A 200 2.55 -1.22 4.05
C LEU A 200 2.16 -0.59 5.41
N ALA A 201 2.87 -0.97 6.47
CA ALA A 201 2.68 -0.41 7.80
C ALA A 201 3.09 1.07 7.87
N THR A 202 4.21 1.44 7.23
CA THR A 202 4.70 2.83 7.19
C THR A 202 3.73 3.73 6.44
N ALA A 203 3.17 3.26 5.32
CA ALA A 203 2.15 3.98 4.59
C ALA A 203 0.90 4.21 5.45
N SER A 204 0.39 3.15 6.08
CA SER A 204 -0.78 3.24 6.96
C SER A 204 -0.53 4.13 8.17
N LYS A 205 0.66 4.03 8.77
CA LYS A 205 1.09 4.87 9.88
C LYS A 205 1.14 6.34 9.47
N GLY A 206 1.81 6.65 8.36
CA GLY A 206 1.97 8.03 7.91
C GLY A 206 0.63 8.74 7.69
N ILE A 207 -0.38 8.04 7.13
CA ILE A 207 -1.71 8.63 6.94
C ILE A 207 -2.45 8.75 8.28
N ALA A 208 -2.34 7.75 9.15
CA ALA A 208 -2.97 7.80 10.46
C ALA A 208 -2.39 8.95 11.32
N GLU A 209 -1.07 9.12 11.34
CA GLU A 209 -0.39 10.18 12.08
C GLU A 209 -0.78 11.57 11.62
N VAL A 210 -0.98 11.77 10.31
CA VAL A 210 -1.46 13.04 9.75
C VAL A 210 -2.74 13.51 10.45
N ILE A 211 -3.60 12.58 10.86
CA ILE A 211 -4.94 12.88 11.40
C ILE A 211 -5.02 12.74 12.92
N THR A 212 -4.22 11.83 13.53
CA THR A 212 -4.35 11.49 14.95
C THR A 212 -3.45 12.31 15.89
N HIS A 213 -2.33 12.81 15.40
CA HIS A 213 -1.43 13.58 16.22
C HIS A 213 -1.93 15.02 16.43
N HIS A 214 -1.88 15.48 17.70
CA HIS A 214 -2.12 16.87 18.05
C HIS A 214 -0.84 17.66 17.81
N TYR A 215 -0.69 18.19 16.61
CA TYR A 215 0.41 19.03 16.20
C TYR A 215 0.10 20.52 16.40
N THR A 216 1.09 21.39 16.20
CA THR A 216 0.92 22.84 16.27
C THR A 216 -0.10 23.34 15.26
N GLN A 217 -0.10 22.74 14.04
CA GLN A 217 -1.15 22.91 13.04
C GLN A 217 -1.66 21.53 12.66
N ASN A 218 -2.89 21.20 13.08
CA ASN A 218 -3.52 19.91 12.83
C ASN A 218 -4.26 19.89 11.50
N ILE A 219 -4.24 18.74 10.87
CA ILE A 219 -5.18 18.38 9.81
C ILE A 219 -6.35 17.66 10.49
N ASP A 220 -7.54 18.21 10.43
CA ASP A 220 -8.70 17.58 11.04
C ASP A 220 -9.29 16.48 10.13
N LEU A 221 -10.23 15.70 10.68
CA LEU A 221 -10.88 14.63 9.93
C LEU A 221 -11.72 15.16 8.76
N LYS A 222 -12.21 16.42 8.83
CA LYS A 222 -12.94 17.05 7.72
C LYS A 222 -12.01 17.41 6.58
N ASP A 223 -10.81 17.90 6.89
CA ASP A 223 -9.76 18.19 5.91
C ASP A 223 -9.35 16.90 5.19
N ALA A 224 -9.08 15.84 5.95
CA ALA A 224 -8.78 14.53 5.40
C ALA A 224 -9.94 14.01 4.53
N LYS A 225 -11.19 14.19 4.96
CA LYS A 225 -12.37 13.80 4.18
C LYS A 225 -12.46 14.59 2.87
N THR A 226 -12.15 15.88 2.87
CA THR A 226 -12.17 16.73 1.67
C THR A 226 -11.17 16.25 0.62
N VAL A 227 -9.98 15.82 1.03
CA VAL A 227 -8.91 15.36 0.12
C VAL A 227 -9.13 13.93 -0.35
N LEU A 228 -9.61 13.04 0.53
CA LEU A 228 -9.62 11.60 0.30
C LEU A 228 -10.96 11.07 -0.22
N SER A 229 -12.12 11.75 0.05
CA SER A 229 -13.43 11.24 -0.37
C SER A 229 -13.55 11.16 -1.88
N ASN A 230 -13.95 9.98 -2.36
CA ASN A 230 -14.16 9.69 -3.77
C ASN A 230 -12.99 10.13 -4.67
N SER A 231 -11.77 10.10 -4.14
CA SER A 231 -10.57 10.56 -4.85
C SER A 231 -10.00 9.51 -5.81
N GLY A 232 -10.44 8.26 -5.70
CA GLY A 232 -9.91 7.15 -6.49
C GLY A 232 -8.49 6.76 -6.09
N ASN A 233 -7.55 6.74 -7.01
CA ASN A 233 -6.17 6.41 -6.67
C ASN A 233 -5.49 7.57 -5.95
N ALA A 234 -4.71 7.21 -4.95
CA ALA A 234 -3.87 8.13 -4.19
C ALA A 234 -2.40 7.69 -4.29
N ILE A 235 -1.52 8.66 -4.34
CA ILE A 235 -0.07 8.46 -4.30
C ILE A 235 0.42 9.01 -2.97
N MET A 236 1.22 8.22 -2.26
CA MET A 236 1.79 8.64 -0.98
C MET A 236 3.31 8.49 -1.02
N GLY A 237 4.01 9.49 -0.49
CA GLY A 237 5.43 9.42 -0.26
C GLY A 237 5.81 9.95 1.11
N SER A 238 6.85 9.40 1.71
CA SER A 238 7.39 9.88 2.98
C SER A 238 8.90 9.76 2.99
N SER A 239 9.58 10.77 3.48
CA SER A 239 11.03 10.77 3.61
C SER A 239 11.49 11.63 4.78
N LYS A 240 12.72 11.40 5.22
CA LYS A 240 13.40 12.17 6.26
C LYS A 240 14.71 12.71 5.70
N ALA A 241 15.03 13.96 6.06
CA ALA A 241 16.32 14.58 5.73
C ALA A 241 16.81 15.48 6.86
N SER A 242 18.13 15.70 6.90
CA SER A 242 18.80 16.58 7.88
C SER A 242 19.82 17.46 7.18
N GLY A 243 20.24 18.54 7.85
CA GLY A 243 21.24 19.48 7.30
C GLY A 243 20.61 20.71 6.64
N SER A 244 21.44 21.54 6.00
CA SER A 244 21.02 22.84 5.48
C SER A 244 20.08 22.81 4.27
N LYS A 245 19.94 21.67 3.59
CA LYS A 245 19.02 21.47 2.46
C LYS A 245 17.91 20.46 2.77
N ARG A 246 17.66 20.21 4.06
CA ARG A 246 16.73 19.17 4.53
C ARG A 246 15.33 19.30 3.91
N ALA A 247 14.84 20.50 3.66
CA ALA A 247 13.52 20.76 3.09
C ALA A 247 13.39 20.18 1.68
N ILE A 248 14.31 20.56 0.77
CA ILE A 248 14.29 20.09 -0.62
C ILE A 248 14.64 18.60 -0.72
N GLU A 249 15.60 18.13 0.08
CA GLU A 249 16.00 16.73 0.10
C GLU A 249 14.87 15.82 0.60
N ALA A 250 14.15 16.24 1.66
CA ALA A 250 13.02 15.47 2.18
C ALA A 250 11.88 15.41 1.17
N ILE A 251 11.45 16.54 0.59
CA ILE A 251 10.32 16.54 -0.35
C ILE A 251 10.66 15.83 -1.67
N SER A 252 11.85 16.02 -2.23
CA SER A 252 12.26 15.33 -3.45
C SER A 252 12.31 13.81 -3.22
N SER A 253 12.93 13.36 -2.13
CA SER A 253 13.01 11.94 -1.79
C SER A 253 11.63 11.34 -1.46
N ALA A 254 10.72 12.11 -0.87
CA ALA A 254 9.35 11.65 -0.63
C ALA A 254 8.58 11.42 -1.93
N LEU A 255 8.69 12.34 -2.90
CA LEU A 255 8.01 12.24 -4.19
C LEU A 255 8.71 11.28 -5.16
N ASP A 256 10.02 11.09 -5.04
CA ASP A 256 10.80 10.16 -5.86
C ASP A 256 10.83 8.73 -5.25
N SER A 257 9.99 8.45 -4.23
CA SER A 257 9.95 7.13 -3.60
C SER A 257 9.54 6.05 -4.62
N PRO A 258 10.43 5.11 -4.96
CA PRO A 258 10.13 4.08 -5.96
C PRO A 258 9.18 3.00 -5.45
N LEU A 259 8.70 3.10 -4.21
CA LEU A 259 7.67 2.20 -3.64
C LEU A 259 6.31 2.42 -4.30
N LEU A 260 6.10 3.61 -4.83
CA LEU A 260 4.88 3.98 -5.52
C LEU A 260 4.90 3.43 -6.94
N ASN A 261 3.77 2.99 -7.41
CA ASN A 261 3.64 2.40 -8.73
C ASN A 261 3.95 3.43 -9.83
N ASP A 262 3.58 4.71 -9.60
CA ASP A 262 4.01 5.85 -10.39
C ASP A 262 4.39 7.00 -9.44
N ASN A 263 5.57 7.60 -9.65
CA ASN A 263 6.10 8.67 -8.79
C ASN A 263 5.62 10.06 -9.23
N ARG A 264 4.74 10.12 -10.23
CA ARG A 264 4.29 11.39 -10.80
C ARG A 264 3.04 11.88 -10.10
N ILE A 265 3.15 13.00 -9.38
CA ILE A 265 2.00 13.69 -8.81
C ILE A 265 1.39 14.71 -9.78
N THR A 266 1.87 14.78 -11.02
CA THR A 266 1.34 15.67 -12.06
C THR A 266 -0.14 15.40 -12.28
N GLY A 267 -0.96 16.45 -12.23
CA GLY A 267 -2.42 16.34 -12.36
C GLY A 267 -3.16 16.02 -11.06
N ALA A 268 -2.47 15.92 -9.93
CA ALA A 268 -3.13 15.84 -8.63
C ALA A 268 -3.91 17.13 -8.34
N LYS A 269 -5.17 16.99 -7.94
CA LYS A 269 -6.03 18.14 -7.58
C LYS A 269 -5.91 18.52 -6.12
N ASN A 270 -5.65 17.54 -5.25
CA ASN A 270 -5.51 17.76 -3.82
C ASN A 270 -4.24 17.08 -3.31
N VAL A 271 -3.57 17.75 -2.39
CA VAL A 271 -2.38 17.24 -1.71
C VAL A 271 -2.53 17.45 -0.21
N LEU A 272 -2.30 16.41 0.55
CA LEU A 272 -2.22 16.44 1.99
C LEU A 272 -0.74 16.34 2.35
N LEU A 273 -0.24 17.34 3.06
CA LEU A 273 1.16 17.49 3.41
C LEU A 273 1.31 17.51 4.92
N LEU A 274 2.12 16.60 5.46
CA LEU A 274 2.54 16.62 6.86
C LEU A 274 4.04 16.86 6.93
N ILE A 275 4.43 17.85 7.72
CA ILE A 275 5.83 18.16 8.03
C ILE A 275 6.03 18.01 9.53
N VAL A 276 6.96 17.17 9.93
CA VAL A 276 7.32 16.97 11.33
C VAL A 276 8.80 17.32 11.50
N SER A 277 9.11 18.29 12.33
CA SER A 277 10.48 18.68 12.66
C SER A 277 10.94 18.05 13.98
N GLY A 278 12.24 17.90 14.12
CA GLY A 278 12.85 17.51 15.39
C GLY A 278 13.07 18.71 16.31
N ASN A 279 14.19 18.69 17.06
CA ASN A 279 14.54 19.78 17.96
C ASN A 279 14.82 21.10 17.24
N ASP A 280 15.24 21.01 15.97
CA ASP A 280 15.40 22.16 15.10
C ASP A 280 14.08 22.38 14.35
N GLU A 281 13.26 23.33 14.83
CA GLU A 281 11.95 23.66 14.24
C GLU A 281 12.09 24.02 12.77
N ILE A 282 11.08 23.64 11.98
CA ILE A 282 11.02 24.01 10.56
C ILE A 282 10.75 25.50 10.39
N THR A 283 11.45 26.14 9.46
CA THR A 283 11.27 27.57 9.17
C THR A 283 10.19 27.82 8.13
N ILE A 284 9.65 29.04 8.12
CA ILE A 284 8.64 29.48 7.12
C ILE A 284 9.21 29.37 5.70
N ASP A 285 10.50 29.69 5.53
CA ASP A 285 11.16 29.59 4.22
C ASP A 285 11.28 28.12 3.76
N GLU A 286 11.58 27.19 4.67
CA GLU A 286 11.62 25.76 4.35
C GLU A 286 10.24 25.23 3.97
N ILE A 287 9.17 25.67 4.65
CA ILE A 287 7.78 25.35 4.30
C ILE A 287 7.45 25.89 2.90
N GLY A 288 7.87 27.12 2.61
CA GLY A 288 7.69 27.76 1.31
C GLY A 288 8.34 26.95 0.18
N LEU A 289 9.59 26.50 0.38
CA LEU A 289 10.32 25.67 -0.58
C LEU A 289 9.64 24.32 -0.83
N ILE A 290 9.13 23.67 0.22
CA ILE A 290 8.40 22.40 0.09
C ILE A 290 7.10 22.60 -0.72
N ASN A 291 6.33 23.65 -0.41
CA ASN A 291 5.10 23.95 -1.11
C ASN A 291 5.33 24.28 -2.58
N GLU A 292 6.34 25.10 -2.89
CA GLU A 292 6.72 25.45 -4.26
C GLU A 292 7.10 24.20 -5.08
N TYR A 293 7.89 23.30 -4.47
CA TYR A 293 8.29 22.06 -5.10
C TYR A 293 7.08 21.15 -5.41
N ILE A 294 6.12 21.04 -4.49
CA ILE A 294 4.88 20.27 -4.70
C ILE A 294 4.04 20.89 -5.83
N GLN A 295 3.84 22.22 -5.82
CA GLN A 295 3.06 22.91 -6.85
C GLN A 295 3.66 22.72 -8.23
N GLU A 296 4.97 22.87 -8.37
CA GLU A 296 5.69 22.65 -9.64
C GLU A 296 5.46 21.22 -10.16
N ARG A 297 5.58 20.21 -9.29
CA ARG A 297 5.40 18.80 -9.65
C ARG A 297 3.95 18.40 -9.90
N ALA A 298 2.99 19.03 -9.23
CA ALA A 298 1.56 18.78 -9.40
C ALA A 298 0.96 19.49 -10.62
N GLY A 299 1.61 20.53 -11.16
CA GLY A 299 1.14 21.34 -12.31
C GLY A 299 0.51 22.67 -11.90
N ASN A 300 0.92 23.24 -10.77
CA ASN A 300 0.58 24.59 -10.26
C ASN A 300 -0.92 24.83 -9.93
N SER A 301 -1.70 23.77 -9.75
CA SER A 301 -3.15 23.90 -9.48
C SER A 301 -3.63 23.03 -8.32
N ALA A 302 -2.72 22.40 -7.57
CA ALA A 302 -3.08 21.53 -6.47
C ALA A 302 -3.51 22.34 -5.23
N ASN A 303 -4.62 21.92 -4.61
CA ASN A 303 -5.03 22.39 -3.30
C ASN A 303 -4.20 21.65 -2.23
N ILE A 304 -3.35 22.38 -1.50
CA ILE A 304 -2.48 21.80 -0.47
C ILE A 304 -3.08 22.05 0.91
N ILE A 305 -3.41 20.98 1.63
CA ILE A 305 -3.78 21.00 3.04
C ILE A 305 -2.58 20.55 3.84
N MET A 306 -2.07 21.40 4.75
CA MET A 306 -0.82 21.18 5.44
C MET A 306 -1.00 21.07 6.95
N GLY A 307 -0.34 20.08 7.54
CA GLY A 307 -0.09 19.96 8.99
C GLY A 307 1.40 20.14 9.30
N VAL A 308 1.66 20.77 10.43
CA VAL A 308 3.04 20.97 10.94
C VAL A 308 3.12 20.53 12.39
N GLY A 309 4.11 19.70 12.71
CA GLY A 309 4.30 19.17 14.03
C GLY A 309 5.75 19.01 14.44
N GLU A 310 5.94 18.58 15.69
CA GLU A 310 7.24 18.35 16.28
C GLU A 310 7.33 16.94 16.85
N ASP A 311 8.47 16.28 16.64
CA ASP A 311 8.83 15.00 17.24
C ASP A 311 10.32 15.02 17.59
N SER A 312 10.63 15.15 18.88
CA SER A 312 12.00 15.22 19.38
C SER A 312 12.87 14.01 19.00
N SER A 313 12.26 12.88 18.64
CA SER A 313 12.98 11.69 18.17
C SER A 313 13.67 11.89 16.82
N LEU A 314 13.32 12.92 16.07
CA LEU A 314 13.93 13.28 14.78
C LEU A 314 15.23 14.09 14.94
N GLU A 315 15.57 14.53 16.16
CA GLU A 315 16.77 15.36 16.43
C GLU A 315 16.83 16.62 15.55
N SER A 316 17.77 16.71 14.61
CA SER A 316 17.90 17.83 13.65
C SER A 316 17.22 17.57 12.31
N ALA A 317 16.62 16.38 12.12
CA ALA A 317 15.97 16.01 10.86
C ALA A 317 14.54 16.55 10.80
N ILE A 318 14.04 16.65 9.55
CA ILE A 318 12.60 16.79 9.27
C ILE A 318 12.08 15.54 8.58
N SER A 319 10.82 15.23 8.82
CA SER A 319 10.07 14.19 8.12
C SER A 319 8.97 14.85 7.30
N VAL A 320 8.90 14.55 6.02
CA VAL A 320 7.88 15.05 5.11
C VAL A 320 7.06 13.89 4.59
N THR A 321 5.75 13.94 4.79
CA THR A 321 4.80 12.96 4.24
C THR A 321 3.81 13.68 3.32
N VAL A 322 3.66 13.19 2.10
CA VAL A 322 2.80 13.74 1.06
C VAL A 322 1.80 12.70 0.60
N ILE A 323 0.53 13.08 0.50
CA ILE A 323 -0.52 12.25 -0.10
C ILE A 323 -1.18 13.07 -1.21
N ALA A 324 -1.01 12.65 -2.45
CA ALA A 324 -1.57 13.29 -3.62
C ALA A 324 -2.78 12.51 -4.15
N THR A 325 -3.86 13.22 -4.47
CA THR A 325 -5.14 12.63 -4.88
C THR A 325 -5.84 13.43 -5.97
N GLY A 326 -6.93 12.88 -6.51
CA GLY A 326 -7.78 13.57 -7.48
C GLY A 326 -7.23 13.58 -8.90
N PHE A 327 -6.46 12.56 -9.27
CA PHE A 327 -5.94 12.36 -10.63
C PHE A 327 -7.06 12.15 -11.64
N ASP A 328 -6.83 12.50 -12.91
CA ASP A 328 -7.78 12.24 -13.98
C ASP A 328 -7.96 10.71 -14.24
N PRO A 329 -9.12 10.25 -14.73
CA PRO A 329 -9.42 8.83 -14.91
C PRO A 329 -8.38 8.06 -15.73
N ASN A 330 -7.83 8.66 -16.78
CA ASN A 330 -6.80 8.02 -17.62
C ASN A 330 -5.48 7.82 -16.86
N GLN A 331 -5.08 8.79 -16.02
CA GLN A 331 -3.90 8.68 -15.16
C GLN A 331 -4.12 7.65 -14.05
N GLN A 332 -5.36 7.51 -13.54
CA GLN A 332 -5.70 6.52 -12.53
C GLN A 332 -5.46 5.08 -13.03
N GLU A 333 -5.72 4.80 -14.30
CA GLU A 333 -5.43 3.49 -14.90
C GLU A 333 -3.93 3.22 -15.02
N GLU A 334 -3.15 4.23 -15.38
CA GLU A 334 -1.67 4.14 -15.47
C GLU A 334 -1.03 3.87 -14.11
N ILE A 335 -1.53 4.47 -13.03
CA ILE A 335 -1.03 4.25 -11.66
C ILE A 335 -1.17 2.78 -11.24
N ILE A 336 -2.24 2.09 -11.66
CA ILE A 336 -2.48 0.68 -11.32
C ILE A 336 -1.74 -0.27 -12.26
N HIS A 337 -1.72 0.05 -13.55
CA HIS A 337 -1.26 -0.85 -14.62
C HIS A 337 0.12 -0.49 -15.18
N SER A 338 0.99 0.11 -14.39
CA SER A 338 2.35 0.52 -14.80
C SER A 338 3.31 -0.64 -15.11
N ASP A 339 2.81 -1.82 -15.41
CA ASP A 339 3.61 -2.89 -16.01
C ASP A 339 4.10 -2.40 -17.37
N THR A 340 5.41 -2.41 -17.57
CA THR A 340 6.07 -2.12 -18.86
C THR A 340 5.27 -2.76 -19.98
N LYS A 341 4.64 -1.94 -20.83
CA LYS A 341 4.03 -2.41 -22.07
C LYS A 341 5.11 -3.16 -22.83
N LYS A 342 5.06 -4.50 -22.87
CA LYS A 342 5.85 -5.29 -23.78
C LYS A 342 5.40 -4.88 -25.17
N ILE A 343 6.19 -4.05 -25.85
CA ILE A 343 6.00 -3.78 -27.26
C ILE A 343 6.37 -5.09 -27.95
N ILE A 344 5.36 -5.90 -28.27
CA ILE A 344 5.54 -7.09 -29.12
C ILE A 344 5.67 -6.54 -30.52
N HIS A 345 6.89 -6.37 -31.00
CA HIS A 345 7.13 -6.19 -32.42
C HIS A 345 6.84 -7.55 -33.06
N SER A 346 5.72 -7.68 -33.73
CA SER A 346 5.52 -8.76 -34.67
C SER A 346 6.55 -8.53 -35.80
N LEU A 347 7.53 -9.40 -35.91
CA LEU A 347 8.34 -9.50 -37.10
C LEU A 347 7.43 -10.03 -38.21
N ASN A 348 6.79 -9.13 -38.94
CA ASN A 348 6.20 -9.48 -40.20
C ASN A 348 7.35 -9.86 -41.12
N THR A 349 7.34 -11.10 -41.59
CA THR A 349 8.33 -11.73 -42.48
C THR A 349 8.37 -11.11 -43.89
N ASP A 350 7.62 -10.03 -44.15
CA ASP A 350 7.49 -9.45 -45.50
C ASP A 350 8.03 -8.03 -45.65
N ASN A 351 8.87 -7.56 -44.75
CA ASN A 351 9.61 -6.30 -44.96
C ASN A 351 11.04 -6.62 -45.43
N GLU A 352 11.26 -6.58 -46.75
CA GLU A 352 12.57 -6.41 -47.30
C GLU A 352 13.26 -5.21 -46.68
N PHE A 353 14.31 -5.46 -45.88
CA PHE A 353 15.21 -4.44 -45.40
C PHE A 353 15.99 -3.83 -46.55
N VAL A 354 15.50 -2.75 -47.16
CA VAL A 354 16.31 -1.89 -48.02
C VAL A 354 17.16 -1.05 -47.07
N GLN A 355 18.30 -1.57 -46.70
CA GLN A 355 19.38 -0.80 -46.08
C GLN A 355 20.08 0.00 -47.18
N ASN A 356 19.80 1.29 -47.26
CA ASN A 356 20.66 2.22 -47.97
C ASN A 356 21.97 2.36 -47.19
N LEU A 357 22.92 1.47 -47.47
CA LEU A 357 24.31 1.66 -47.12
C LEU A 357 24.91 2.63 -48.16
N LYS A 358 25.25 3.82 -47.71
CA LYS A 358 26.13 4.72 -48.46
C LYS A 358 27.43 4.00 -48.72
N ASP A 359 27.85 4.07 -49.97
CA ASP A 359 29.09 3.56 -50.50
C ASP A 359 30.29 3.88 -49.60
N ASP A 360 30.95 2.81 -49.10
CA ASP A 360 32.41 2.76 -49.07
C ASP A 360 32.84 1.30 -48.80
N GLU A 361 33.64 0.81 -49.78
CA GLU A 361 34.50 -0.41 -49.79
C GLU A 361 33.85 -1.79 -49.82
N LYS A 362 33.70 -2.28 -51.05
CA LYS A 362 33.61 -3.69 -51.44
C LYS A 362 34.72 -4.53 -50.82
N LYS A 363 34.36 -5.43 -49.90
CA LYS A 363 35.01 -6.74 -49.79
C LYS A 363 33.93 -7.80 -49.64
N SER A 364 33.74 -8.50 -50.74
CA SER A 364 32.86 -9.67 -50.85
C SER A 364 33.36 -10.82 -49.97
N LEU A 365 32.59 -11.19 -48.95
CA LEU A 365 32.64 -12.51 -48.35
C LEU A 365 31.40 -13.26 -48.83
N GLN A 366 31.56 -14.06 -49.88
CA GLN A 366 30.64 -15.09 -50.29
C GLN A 366 30.68 -16.22 -49.25
N PHE A 367 29.61 -16.43 -48.53
CA PHE A 367 29.40 -17.67 -47.79
C PHE A 367 28.52 -18.58 -48.67
N ASP A 368 29.12 -19.63 -49.25
CA ASP A 368 28.46 -20.71 -49.92
C ASP A 368 27.73 -21.59 -48.89
N PHE A 369 26.39 -21.53 -48.84
CA PHE A 369 25.54 -22.50 -48.18
C PHE A 369 25.10 -23.61 -49.15
N ALA A 370 26.02 -24.38 -49.67
CA ALA A 370 25.73 -25.62 -50.35
C ALA A 370 26.72 -26.70 -49.91
N SER A 371 26.15 -27.79 -49.41
CA SER A 371 26.81 -29.05 -49.07
C SER A 371 27.44 -29.16 -47.67
N ASN A 372 26.59 -29.57 -46.72
CA ASN A 372 26.99 -30.61 -45.74
C ASN A 372 25.73 -31.28 -45.22
N SER A 373 25.29 -32.30 -45.91
CA SER A 373 24.45 -33.37 -45.40
C SER A 373 25.27 -34.15 -44.40
N ILE A 374 24.95 -34.02 -43.15
CA ILE A 374 25.48 -34.92 -42.09
C ILE A 374 24.61 -36.15 -42.06
N ASP A 375 25.11 -37.27 -42.59
CA ASP A 375 24.62 -38.61 -42.38
C ASP A 375 24.73 -38.97 -40.91
N PHE A 376 23.61 -39.09 -40.25
CA PHE A 376 23.51 -39.73 -38.95
C PHE A 376 23.50 -41.25 -39.18
N LYS A 377 24.60 -41.91 -38.90
CA LYS A 377 24.61 -43.36 -38.71
C LYS A 377 23.96 -43.71 -37.39
N GLU A 378 22.86 -44.48 -37.49
CA GLU A 378 22.28 -45.25 -36.41
C GLU A 378 23.33 -46.27 -35.87
N SER A 379 23.99 -45.93 -34.79
CA SER A 379 24.65 -46.89 -33.91
C SER A 379 25.20 -46.16 -32.67
N ASP A 380 24.32 -45.96 -31.69
CA ASP A 380 24.66 -45.96 -30.26
C ASP A 380 23.34 -46.02 -29.49
N ILE A 381 22.82 -47.23 -29.42
CA ILE A 381 21.73 -47.64 -28.54
C ILE A 381 22.35 -47.75 -27.15
N PHE A 382 22.05 -46.83 -26.28
CA PHE A 382 22.32 -46.97 -24.86
C PHE A 382 21.48 -48.12 -24.29
N SER A 383 22.14 -49.13 -23.77
CA SER A 383 21.60 -50.30 -23.09
C SER A 383 20.82 -49.86 -21.83
N ASN A 384 19.63 -50.44 -21.65
CA ASN A 384 18.78 -50.37 -20.47
C ASN A 384 19.47 -51.04 -19.25
N GLU A 385 20.33 -50.34 -18.52
CA GLU A 385 20.81 -50.78 -17.20
C GLU A 385 21.28 -49.63 -16.31
N ASP A 386 20.49 -48.54 -16.18
CA ASP A 386 20.72 -47.54 -15.12
C ASP A 386 19.43 -46.79 -14.73
N LEU A 387 18.33 -47.54 -14.55
CA LEU A 387 17.09 -47.02 -13.96
C LEU A 387 16.76 -47.80 -12.67
N SER A 388 17.64 -47.69 -11.69
CA SER A 388 17.29 -48.02 -10.31
C SER A 388 18.24 -47.30 -9.40
N LEU A 389 17.87 -46.14 -8.92
CA LEU A 389 18.31 -45.52 -7.67
C LEU A 389 18.01 -44.02 -7.67
N ILE A 390 16.75 -43.64 -7.48
CA ILE A 390 16.35 -42.43 -6.73
C ILE A 390 14.90 -42.63 -6.26
N HIS A 391 14.78 -43.39 -5.16
CA HIS A 391 13.70 -43.28 -4.19
C HIS A 391 14.36 -42.99 -2.85
N ILE A 392 14.37 -41.76 -2.42
CA ILE A 392 14.19 -41.29 -1.03
C ILE A 392 13.68 -39.86 -1.11
#